data_f17badee0c39a58ff20d0108fb1563f3
#
_entry.id   f17badee0c39a58ff20d0108fb1563f3
#
_cell.length_a   1.000
_cell.length_b   1.000
_cell.length_c   1.000
_cell.angle_alpha   90.00
_cell.angle_beta   90.00
_cell.angle_gamma   90.00
#
_symmetry.space_group_name_H-M   'P 1'
#
loop_
_entity.id
_entity.type
_entity.pdbx_description
1 polymer ?
#
loop_
_entity_poly.entity_id
_entity_poly.type
_entity_poly.pdbx_seq_one_letter_code
_entity_poly.pdbx_strand_id
1 'polypeptide(L)'
;SGILEATYGIGKNKHWSVASGGGMYPLDLYLVVPDDNQQVPKGIYRWNPEERSLTVMSDRNPRVWLSKVFNAKTLLENAACILCIAASFKRSTKKYANLGYRLTLLEAGHAAQNTYLFCAEQDIGVVECCGFADEALANELGLVFPDEAVLATLIIGKISTGLQTSISDQEVSEKSERLRHILVGDNKPIKDVLFLDLQVDGYAMPMWSATASYRPVPGRLTVSMKRKSVGFATGSTSSEALLKVLAEGFERYALEQNRSDRRDSANDLNEPFLDPRVLVPYSRAQLKNLRGITRFDPRRKIDWVIGSRRATGERVWVPMELAFYANEEMKHELKLCYIASSSGVAAHFNKEVAIDTALYELIERDAFSVTWYSKRRVNSISHGCLPEDLRDRISEWKRLGYNVSILDLTLDGPPVALAIIWSREKRPAICSGAACRSSFVDAVLKAFNEAEFMAMTWHYHRSKPKMEMGEIDSPESHGIFYLNPKNLAYADWLLEAEESDVIREDFKGDLQYLDPVVVDITPKNHACGLSVMRVLSEKLMPINFGYGNEHRGHSRMDM
;
A
#
# COMPACT_ATOMS: atom_id res chain seq x y z
N SER A 1 -16.20 26.47 23.16
CA SER A 1 -15.16 27.21 23.92
C SER A 1 -14.10 26.27 24.53
N GLY A 2 -14.44 25.06 24.98
CA GLY A 2 -13.52 24.18 25.69
C GLY A 2 -12.19 23.90 24.99
N ILE A 3 -12.21 23.64 23.69
CA ILE A 3 -10.97 23.43 22.89
C ILE A 3 -10.07 24.68 22.97
N LEU A 4 -10.62 25.88 22.75
CA LEU A 4 -9.86 27.13 22.72
C LEU A 4 -9.28 27.46 24.11
N GLU A 5 -10.06 27.20 25.16
CA GLU A 5 -9.61 27.38 26.57
C GLU A 5 -8.48 26.38 26.91
N ALA A 6 -8.59 25.12 26.47
CA ALA A 6 -7.54 24.13 26.69
C ALA A 6 -6.27 24.49 25.92
N THR A 7 -6.41 24.93 24.67
CA THR A 7 -5.29 25.27 23.79
C THR A 7 -4.49 26.47 24.30
N TYR A 8 -5.16 27.61 24.51
CA TYR A 8 -4.52 28.86 24.88
C TYR A 8 -5.50 29.76 25.66
N GLY A 9 -5.93 29.28 26.83
CA GLY A 9 -6.88 29.98 27.70
C GLY A 9 -6.29 30.40 29.03
N ILE A 10 -7.04 31.23 29.74
CA ILE A 10 -6.72 31.71 31.11
C ILE A 10 -7.66 31.03 32.10
N GLY A 11 -7.10 30.21 32.99
CA GLY A 11 -7.84 29.52 34.02
C GLY A 11 -8.36 30.45 35.12
N LYS A 12 -9.23 29.92 36.01
CA LYS A 12 -9.84 30.66 37.12
C LYS A 12 -8.84 31.38 38.04
N ASN A 13 -7.62 30.84 38.15
CA ASN A 13 -6.54 31.41 38.98
C ASN A 13 -5.61 32.33 38.17
N LYS A 14 -6.04 32.85 37.02
CA LYS A 14 -5.24 33.68 36.09
C LYS A 14 -3.98 33.00 35.57
N HIS A 15 -3.89 31.65 35.62
CA HIS A 15 -2.83 30.88 34.99
C HIS A 15 -3.23 30.51 33.57
N TRP A 16 -2.33 30.72 32.65
CA TRP A 16 -2.49 30.29 31.26
C TRP A 16 -2.36 28.76 31.13
N SER A 17 -3.04 28.19 30.17
CA SER A 17 -2.99 26.76 29.88
C SER A 17 -1.62 26.28 29.36
N VAL A 18 -0.75 27.21 28.95
CA VAL A 18 0.62 26.96 28.49
C VAL A 18 1.63 27.84 29.22
N ALA A 19 2.86 27.34 29.35
CA ALA A 19 3.98 28.13 29.84
C ALA A 19 4.50 29.06 28.75
N SER A 20 4.69 30.34 29.07
CA SER A 20 5.24 31.32 28.15
C SER A 20 6.59 31.84 28.61
N GLY A 21 7.52 31.95 27.71
CA GLY A 21 8.87 32.48 27.93
C GLY A 21 8.81 33.92 28.46
N GLY A 22 9.06 34.08 29.81
CA GLY A 22 9.00 35.38 30.48
C GLY A 22 7.61 36.02 30.53
N GLY A 23 6.56 35.23 30.37
CA GLY A 23 5.18 35.69 30.41
C GLY A 23 4.79 36.59 29.23
N MET A 24 5.40 36.39 28.05
CA MET A 24 5.18 37.27 26.91
C MET A 24 3.94 36.93 26.08
N TYR A 25 3.45 35.68 26.15
CA TYR A 25 2.26 35.18 25.47
C TYR A 25 2.13 35.64 24.01
N PRO A 26 3.06 35.22 23.12
CA PRO A 26 3.15 35.71 21.75
C PRO A 26 2.11 35.14 20.80
N LEU A 27 1.32 34.14 21.23
CA LEU A 27 0.39 33.44 20.35
C LEU A 27 -0.98 34.11 20.30
N ASP A 28 -1.63 33.97 19.16
CA ASP A 28 -3.03 34.30 18.90
C ASP A 28 -3.70 33.08 18.27
N LEU A 29 -4.92 32.75 18.68
CA LEU A 29 -5.69 31.67 18.08
C LEU A 29 -6.74 32.21 17.13
N TYR A 30 -6.81 31.59 15.95
CA TYR A 30 -7.86 31.85 14.97
C TYR A 30 -8.65 30.56 14.71
N LEU A 31 -9.97 30.68 14.69
CA LEU A 31 -10.88 29.58 14.37
C LEU A 31 -11.49 29.83 13.00
N VAL A 32 -11.24 28.95 12.06
CA VAL A 32 -11.86 28.95 10.74
C VAL A 32 -12.99 27.94 10.74
N VAL A 33 -14.21 28.37 10.52
CA VAL A 33 -15.43 27.55 10.45
C VAL A 33 -15.86 27.47 8.98
N PRO A 34 -15.67 26.31 8.31
CA PRO A 34 -15.90 26.21 6.87
C PRO A 34 -17.37 26.28 6.47
N ASP A 35 -18.26 25.73 7.30
CA ASP A 35 -19.70 25.61 7.01
C ASP A 35 -20.55 26.10 8.17
N ASP A 36 -21.76 26.56 7.86
CA ASP A 36 -22.69 26.98 8.89
C ASP A 36 -23.09 25.83 9.82
N ASN A 37 -23.04 26.04 11.12
CA ASN A 37 -23.53 25.11 12.12
C ASN A 37 -24.42 25.82 13.15
N GLN A 38 -25.07 25.03 14.03
CA GLN A 38 -26.04 25.58 15.00
C GLN A 38 -25.44 26.52 16.04
N GLN A 39 -24.13 26.49 16.28
CA GLN A 39 -23.46 27.23 17.36
C GLN A 39 -22.63 28.40 16.86
N VAL A 40 -21.92 28.22 15.74
CA VAL A 40 -21.01 29.23 15.18
C VAL A 40 -21.21 29.28 13.67
N PRO A 41 -21.63 30.41 13.10
CA PRO A 41 -21.73 30.57 11.63
C PRO A 41 -20.39 30.37 10.95
N LYS A 42 -20.41 30.07 9.63
CA LYS A 42 -19.19 30.02 8.83
C LYS A 42 -18.46 31.36 8.86
N GLY A 43 -17.12 31.31 8.87
CA GLY A 43 -16.31 32.51 8.93
C GLY A 43 -14.95 32.30 9.59
N ILE A 44 -14.26 33.39 9.81
CA ILE A 44 -12.99 33.46 10.53
C ILE A 44 -13.18 34.23 11.83
N TYR A 45 -12.71 33.65 12.90
CA TYR A 45 -12.84 34.19 14.24
C TYR A 45 -11.50 34.25 14.94
N ARG A 46 -11.28 35.31 15.76
CA ARG A 46 -10.13 35.40 16.68
C ARG A 46 -10.59 35.11 18.11
N TRP A 47 -9.87 34.27 18.82
CA TRP A 47 -10.11 33.95 20.23
C TRP A 47 -9.59 35.05 21.14
N ASN A 48 -10.44 35.52 22.08
CA ASN A 48 -10.07 36.38 23.18
C ASN A 48 -10.04 35.56 24.49
N PRO A 49 -8.85 35.22 25.01
CA PRO A 49 -8.74 34.39 26.20
C PRO A 49 -9.19 35.09 27.50
N GLU A 50 -9.15 36.43 27.57
CA GLU A 50 -9.59 37.18 28.73
C GLU A 50 -11.11 37.22 28.86
N GLU A 51 -11.77 37.48 27.75
CA GLU A 51 -13.26 37.54 27.68
C GLU A 51 -13.89 36.17 27.39
N ARG A 52 -13.09 35.16 27.07
CA ARG A 52 -13.55 33.84 26.64
C ARG A 52 -14.57 33.91 25.51
N SER A 53 -14.28 34.77 24.54
CA SER A 53 -15.17 35.10 23.44
C SER A 53 -14.48 34.96 22.09
N LEU A 54 -15.30 34.81 21.03
CA LEU A 54 -14.84 34.81 19.65
C LEU A 54 -15.21 36.17 19.02
N THR A 55 -14.23 36.85 18.46
CA THR A 55 -14.43 38.07 17.66
C THR A 55 -14.45 37.69 16.19
N VAL A 56 -15.50 38.07 15.46
CA VAL A 56 -15.62 37.85 14.02
C VAL A 56 -14.56 38.71 13.30
N MET A 57 -13.71 38.04 12.52
CA MET A 57 -12.70 38.69 11.68
C MET A 57 -13.20 38.81 10.23
N SER A 58 -13.90 37.79 9.74
CA SER A 58 -14.47 37.74 8.41
C SER A 58 -15.65 36.77 8.36
N ASP A 59 -16.71 37.14 7.65
CA ASP A 59 -17.88 36.31 7.36
C ASP A 59 -17.82 35.69 5.94
N ARG A 60 -16.71 35.92 5.21
CA ARG A 60 -16.48 35.32 3.89
C ARG A 60 -16.42 33.80 4.01
N ASN A 61 -17.00 33.14 3.00
CA ASN A 61 -16.99 31.67 2.96
C ASN A 61 -15.56 31.10 2.89
N PRO A 62 -15.06 30.41 3.92
CA PRO A 62 -13.71 29.86 3.93
C PRO A 62 -13.46 28.80 2.88
N ARG A 63 -14.51 28.04 2.44
CA ARG A 63 -14.39 27.00 1.40
C ARG A 63 -13.78 27.52 0.09
N VAL A 64 -13.96 28.80 -0.22
CA VAL A 64 -13.46 29.44 -1.45
C VAL A 64 -11.93 29.47 -1.53
N TRP A 65 -11.24 29.56 -0.38
CA TRP A 65 -9.79 29.72 -0.33
C TRP A 65 -9.06 28.54 0.36
N LEU A 66 -9.72 27.79 1.23
CA LEU A 66 -9.09 26.70 1.97
C LEU A 66 -8.35 25.71 1.04
N SER A 67 -8.98 25.30 -0.07
CA SER A 67 -8.39 24.38 -1.04
C SER A 67 -7.19 24.95 -1.82
N LYS A 68 -7.02 26.28 -1.80
CA LYS A 68 -5.89 26.98 -2.44
C LYS A 68 -4.71 27.17 -1.49
N VAL A 69 -4.99 27.19 -0.20
CA VAL A 69 -4.02 27.43 0.87
C VAL A 69 -3.44 26.15 1.43
N PHE A 70 -4.26 25.08 1.51
CA PHE A 70 -3.86 23.81 2.09
C PHE A 70 -3.72 22.71 1.02
N ASN A 71 -2.72 21.86 1.20
CA ASN A 71 -2.55 20.66 0.36
C ASN A 71 -3.40 19.46 0.80
N ALA A 72 -4.09 19.53 1.95
CA ALA A 72 -4.83 18.45 2.59
C ALA A 72 -6.34 18.52 2.30
N LYS A 73 -6.75 18.50 1.04
CA LYS A 73 -8.16 18.72 0.61
C LYS A 73 -9.15 17.77 1.29
N THR A 74 -8.88 16.48 1.33
CA THR A 74 -9.77 15.47 1.92
C THR A 74 -10.03 15.67 3.42
N LEU A 75 -9.02 16.12 4.17
CA LEU A 75 -9.16 16.45 5.59
C LEU A 75 -10.05 17.69 5.78
N LEU A 76 -9.94 18.67 4.88
CA LEU A 76 -10.72 19.90 4.95
C LEU A 76 -12.20 19.69 4.63
N GLU A 77 -12.53 18.74 3.75
CA GLU A 77 -13.93 18.44 3.38
C GLU A 77 -14.75 17.97 4.59
N ASN A 78 -14.12 17.20 5.50
CA ASN A 78 -14.75 16.65 6.69
C ASN A 78 -14.48 17.47 7.97
N ALA A 79 -13.79 18.62 7.84
CA ALA A 79 -13.45 19.47 8.98
C ALA A 79 -14.69 20.19 9.52
N ALA A 80 -14.93 20.06 10.81
CA ALA A 80 -15.90 20.91 11.52
C ALA A 80 -15.35 22.32 11.73
N CYS A 81 -14.05 22.44 12.01
CA CYS A 81 -13.32 23.71 12.06
C CYS A 81 -11.80 23.47 11.92
N ILE A 82 -11.08 24.53 11.61
CA ILE A 82 -9.62 24.58 11.60
C ILE A 82 -9.17 25.60 12.65
N LEU A 83 -8.36 25.14 13.61
CA LEU A 83 -7.75 25.99 14.62
C LEU A 83 -6.34 26.37 14.15
N CYS A 84 -6.10 27.67 13.90
CA CYS A 84 -4.80 28.20 13.51
C CYS A 84 -4.11 28.81 14.73
N ILE A 85 -2.91 28.35 15.04
CA ILE A 85 -2.04 28.91 16.05
C ILE A 85 -1.08 29.88 15.37
N ALA A 86 -1.34 31.16 15.50
CA ALA A 86 -0.52 32.23 14.95
C ALA A 86 0.36 32.86 16.03
N ALA A 87 1.47 33.46 15.62
CA ALA A 87 2.36 34.17 16.53
C ALA A 87 2.67 35.59 16.02
N SER A 88 2.74 36.54 16.95
CA SER A 88 3.41 37.83 16.75
C SER A 88 4.80 37.76 17.36
N PHE A 89 5.83 37.52 16.52
CA PHE A 89 7.19 37.30 16.98
C PHE A 89 7.76 38.51 17.74
N LYS A 90 7.32 39.72 17.42
CA LYS A 90 7.77 40.95 18.07
C LYS A 90 7.49 40.98 19.57
N ARG A 91 6.44 40.27 20.05
CA ARG A 91 6.13 40.19 21.49
C ARG A 91 7.27 39.54 22.28
N SER A 92 7.88 38.48 21.74
CA SER A 92 8.96 37.74 22.42
C SER A 92 10.35 38.26 22.03
N THR A 93 10.60 38.58 20.75
CA THR A 93 11.93 39.02 20.27
C THR A 93 12.34 40.39 20.79
N LYS A 94 11.39 41.26 21.11
CA LYS A 94 11.66 42.56 21.78
C LYS A 94 12.41 42.38 23.10
N LYS A 95 12.13 41.27 23.84
CA LYS A 95 12.79 41.00 25.12
C LYS A 95 13.96 40.04 25.02
N TYR A 96 13.89 39.07 24.12
CA TYR A 96 14.80 37.93 24.08
C TYR A 96 15.59 37.82 22.76
N ALA A 97 15.49 38.82 21.86
CA ALA A 97 16.13 38.80 20.54
C ALA A 97 15.86 37.42 19.84
N ASN A 98 16.89 36.83 19.24
CA ASN A 98 16.73 35.54 18.53
C ASN A 98 16.24 34.36 19.41
N LEU A 99 16.50 34.42 20.72
CA LEU A 99 15.97 33.42 21.64
C LEU A 99 14.43 33.46 21.71
N GLY A 100 13.84 34.67 21.56
CA GLY A 100 12.40 34.87 21.55
C GLY A 100 11.69 34.04 20.47
N TYR A 101 12.33 33.86 19.30
CA TYR A 101 11.80 33.02 18.24
C TYR A 101 11.67 31.57 18.68
N ARG A 102 12.74 30.98 19.26
CA ARG A 102 12.72 29.62 19.79
C ARG A 102 11.65 29.43 20.87
N LEU A 103 11.52 30.39 21.80
CA LEU A 103 10.53 30.33 22.86
C LEU A 103 9.10 30.32 22.30
N THR A 104 8.84 31.13 21.26
CA THR A 104 7.54 31.19 20.58
C THR A 104 7.18 29.84 19.93
N LEU A 105 8.14 29.19 19.25
CA LEU A 105 7.91 27.89 18.62
C LEU A 105 7.60 26.79 19.66
N LEU A 106 8.33 26.77 20.78
CA LEU A 106 8.08 25.83 21.87
C LEU A 106 6.69 26.05 22.49
N GLU A 107 6.28 27.30 22.67
CA GLU A 107 4.97 27.64 23.20
C GLU A 107 3.83 27.20 22.25
N ALA A 108 4.02 27.39 20.93
CA ALA A 108 3.06 26.91 19.93
C ALA A 108 2.89 25.38 19.97
N GLY A 109 4.00 24.64 20.11
CA GLY A 109 3.94 23.18 20.26
C GLY A 109 3.20 22.73 21.53
N HIS A 110 3.39 23.42 22.67
CA HIS A 110 2.63 23.14 23.90
C HIS A 110 1.14 23.41 23.71
N ALA A 111 0.79 24.52 23.02
CA ALA A 111 -0.62 24.84 22.74
C ALA A 111 -1.27 23.79 21.81
N ALA A 112 -0.57 23.36 20.77
CA ALA A 112 -1.03 22.29 19.87
C ALA A 112 -1.24 20.98 20.66
N GLN A 113 -0.29 20.59 21.51
CA GLN A 113 -0.40 19.38 22.32
C GLN A 113 -1.60 19.42 23.29
N ASN A 114 -1.90 20.57 23.89
CA ASN A 114 -3.08 20.72 24.72
C ASN A 114 -4.38 20.50 23.94
N THR A 115 -4.42 20.93 22.66
CA THR A 115 -5.56 20.66 21.78
C THR A 115 -5.73 19.16 21.57
N TYR A 116 -4.65 18.42 21.29
CA TYR A 116 -4.69 16.96 21.14
C TYR A 116 -5.22 16.26 22.40
N LEU A 117 -4.72 16.63 23.58
CA LEU A 117 -5.14 16.03 24.83
C LEU A 117 -6.62 16.27 25.10
N PHE A 118 -7.09 17.51 24.89
CA PHE A 118 -8.52 17.84 25.06
C PHE A 118 -9.40 17.08 24.07
N CYS A 119 -9.01 17.05 22.80
CA CYS A 119 -9.77 16.34 21.77
C CYS A 119 -9.84 14.83 22.03
N ALA A 120 -8.72 14.22 22.48
CA ALA A 120 -8.68 12.80 22.85
C ALA A 120 -9.60 12.49 24.03
N GLU A 121 -9.68 13.37 25.06
CA GLU A 121 -10.58 13.19 26.19
C GLU A 121 -12.07 13.31 25.82
N GLN A 122 -12.37 14.07 24.76
CA GLN A 122 -13.74 14.34 24.31
C GLN A 122 -14.17 13.52 23.09
N ASP A 123 -13.39 12.51 22.68
CA ASP A 123 -13.62 11.71 21.46
C ASP A 123 -13.81 12.58 20.20
N ILE A 124 -13.02 13.64 20.07
CA ILE A 124 -13.00 14.54 18.92
C ILE A 124 -11.77 14.23 18.06
N GLY A 125 -11.97 14.08 16.75
CA GLY A 125 -10.87 13.93 15.81
C GLY A 125 -10.09 15.22 15.63
N VAL A 126 -8.75 15.14 15.71
CA VAL A 126 -7.85 16.28 15.47
C VAL A 126 -6.61 15.81 14.73
N VAL A 127 -6.19 16.58 13.73
CA VAL A 127 -4.96 16.34 12.99
C VAL A 127 -4.23 17.66 12.77
N GLU A 128 -2.93 17.70 13.11
CA GLU A 128 -2.08 18.85 12.81
C GLU A 128 -1.66 18.81 11.34
N CYS A 129 -1.83 19.93 10.65
CA CYS A 129 -1.44 20.10 9.26
C CYS A 129 -0.55 21.33 9.14
N CYS A 130 0.74 21.12 8.82
CA CYS A 130 1.70 22.20 8.55
C CYS A 130 1.92 22.42 7.05
N GLY A 131 1.20 21.66 6.19
CA GLY A 131 1.27 21.77 4.73
C GLY A 131 0.34 22.85 4.18
N PHE A 132 0.63 24.11 4.42
CA PHE A 132 -0.12 25.26 3.92
C PHE A 132 0.81 26.34 3.34
N ALA A 133 0.25 27.21 2.50
CA ALA A 133 0.96 28.36 1.95
C ALA A 133 0.98 29.51 2.97
N ASP A 134 2.13 29.74 3.64
CA ASP A 134 2.29 30.66 4.78
C ASP A 134 1.73 32.05 4.54
N GLU A 135 2.19 32.73 3.48
CA GLU A 135 1.77 34.10 3.16
C GLU A 135 0.28 34.17 2.79
N ALA A 136 -0.23 33.16 2.06
CA ALA A 136 -1.62 33.11 1.66
C ALA A 136 -2.55 32.93 2.88
N LEU A 137 -2.18 32.04 3.81
CA LEU A 137 -2.94 31.85 5.06
C LEU A 137 -2.88 33.08 5.96
N ALA A 138 -1.70 33.69 6.10
CA ALA A 138 -1.53 34.91 6.85
C ALA A 138 -2.44 36.04 6.33
N ASN A 139 -2.50 36.21 5.00
CA ASN A 139 -3.36 37.21 4.37
C ASN A 139 -4.87 36.96 4.64
N GLU A 140 -5.34 35.71 4.58
CA GLU A 140 -6.75 35.38 4.89
C GLU A 140 -7.10 35.62 6.36
N LEU A 141 -6.14 35.48 7.28
CA LEU A 141 -6.29 35.76 8.71
C LEU A 141 -6.03 37.22 9.09
N GLY A 142 -5.59 38.07 8.14
CA GLY A 142 -5.26 39.49 8.39
C GLY A 142 -3.97 39.71 9.18
N LEU A 143 -3.00 38.77 9.07
CA LEU A 143 -1.69 38.85 9.71
C LEU A 143 -0.67 39.62 8.85
N VAL A 144 0.31 40.25 9.50
CA VAL A 144 1.40 40.99 8.83
C VAL A 144 2.61 40.06 8.66
N PHE A 145 2.58 39.25 7.60
CA PHE A 145 3.69 38.34 7.29
C PHE A 145 4.95 39.11 6.84
N PRO A 146 6.17 38.71 7.26
CA PRO A 146 6.53 37.59 8.12
C PRO A 146 6.62 37.92 9.63
N ASP A 147 6.32 39.13 10.06
CA ASP A 147 6.37 39.54 11.48
C ASP A 147 5.34 38.78 12.33
N GLU A 148 4.24 38.42 11.68
CA GLU A 148 3.18 37.54 12.22
C GLU A 148 2.96 36.39 11.26
N ALA A 149 2.92 35.16 11.78
CA ALA A 149 2.78 33.97 10.97
C ALA A 149 1.98 32.89 11.69
N VAL A 150 1.31 32.02 10.93
CA VAL A 150 0.72 30.79 11.44
C VAL A 150 1.83 29.76 11.63
N LEU A 151 1.91 29.18 12.81
CA LEU A 151 2.93 28.17 13.18
C LEU A 151 2.41 26.74 13.07
N ALA A 152 1.13 26.55 13.36
CA ALA A 152 0.46 25.27 13.27
C ALA A 152 -1.02 25.44 12.95
N THR A 153 -1.59 24.49 12.25
CA THR A 153 -3.04 24.38 12.06
C THR A 153 -3.53 23.01 12.49
N LEU A 154 -4.62 22.98 13.25
CA LEU A 154 -5.25 21.77 13.72
C LEU A 154 -6.63 21.64 13.07
N ILE A 155 -6.78 20.64 12.22
CA ILE A 155 -8.04 20.33 11.56
C ILE A 155 -8.85 19.47 12.50
N ILE A 156 -10.02 19.93 12.90
CA ILE A 156 -10.85 19.35 13.95
C ILE A 156 -12.18 18.90 13.32
N GLY A 157 -12.59 17.67 13.63
CA GLY A 157 -13.81 17.11 13.08
C GLY A 157 -14.31 15.91 13.88
N LYS A 158 -15.34 15.28 13.36
CA LYS A 158 -15.87 14.04 13.94
C LYS A 158 -14.91 12.90 13.64
N ILE A 159 -14.64 12.04 14.64
CA ILE A 159 -13.99 10.77 14.37
C ILE A 159 -14.92 9.97 13.45
N SER A 160 -14.48 9.65 12.26
CA SER A 160 -15.25 8.81 11.34
C SER A 160 -15.23 7.37 11.87
N THR A 161 -16.37 6.92 12.41
CA THR A 161 -16.58 5.54 12.85
C THR A 161 -16.80 4.57 11.66
N GLY A 162 -16.57 5.01 10.45
CA GLY A 162 -16.87 4.30 9.20
C GLY A 162 -15.70 3.61 8.51
N LEU A 163 -14.52 3.53 9.14
CA LEU A 163 -13.44 2.65 8.70
C LEU A 163 -13.23 1.58 9.77
N GLN A 164 -13.58 0.37 9.41
CA GLN A 164 -13.21 -0.82 10.17
C GLN A 164 -11.73 -0.74 10.53
N THR A 165 -11.46 -0.75 11.84
CA THR A 165 -10.17 -1.04 12.47
C THR A 165 -8.94 -0.58 11.68
N SER A 166 -8.79 0.71 11.44
CA SER A 166 -7.46 1.26 11.23
C SER A 166 -6.76 1.18 12.59
N ILE A 167 -5.82 0.28 12.70
CA ILE A 167 -4.78 0.30 13.73
C ILE A 167 -4.33 1.76 13.81
N SER A 168 -4.31 2.38 14.99
CA SER A 168 -3.91 3.79 15.13
C SER A 168 -2.51 3.97 14.50
N ASP A 169 -2.22 5.11 13.92
CA ASP A 169 -0.89 5.39 13.34
C ASP A 169 0.22 5.14 14.36
N GLN A 170 -0.06 5.36 15.63
CA GLN A 170 0.84 5.04 16.74
C GLN A 170 1.04 3.52 16.86
N GLU A 171 -0.02 2.73 16.80
CA GLU A 171 0.07 1.27 16.86
C GLU A 171 0.77 0.68 15.62
N VAL A 172 0.55 1.27 14.44
CA VAL A 172 1.29 0.92 13.21
C VAL A 172 2.77 1.25 13.38
N SER A 173 3.08 2.43 13.94
CA SER A 173 4.45 2.86 14.21
C SER A 173 5.15 1.94 15.21
N GLU A 174 4.51 1.61 16.33
CA GLU A 174 5.06 0.70 17.34
C GLU A 174 5.27 -0.71 16.77
N LYS A 175 4.30 -1.23 16.02
CA LYS A 175 4.41 -2.55 15.36
C LYS A 175 5.52 -2.57 14.31
N SER A 176 5.64 -1.52 13.49
CA SER A 176 6.65 -1.44 12.45
C SER A 176 8.06 -1.39 13.02
N GLU A 177 8.31 -0.58 14.05
CA GLU A 177 9.61 -0.49 14.71
C GLU A 177 9.96 -1.77 15.49
N ARG A 178 8.97 -2.40 16.15
CA ARG A 178 9.17 -3.70 16.78
C ARG A 178 9.58 -4.77 15.75
N LEU A 179 8.88 -4.84 14.61
CA LEU A 179 9.24 -5.77 13.54
C LEU A 179 10.62 -5.46 12.96
N ARG A 180 10.94 -4.18 12.74
CA ARG A 180 12.24 -3.75 12.28
C ARG A 180 13.34 -4.24 13.21
N HIS A 181 13.15 -4.04 14.53
CA HIS A 181 14.11 -4.52 15.53
C HIS A 181 14.30 -6.03 15.49
N ILE A 182 13.25 -6.82 15.28
CA ILE A 182 13.31 -8.29 15.25
C ILE A 182 13.88 -8.81 13.93
N LEU A 183 13.45 -8.24 12.79
CA LEU A 183 13.65 -8.82 11.46
C LEU A 183 14.84 -8.23 10.70
N VAL A 184 15.31 -7.01 11.02
CA VAL A 184 16.33 -6.30 10.23
C VAL A 184 17.68 -6.28 10.94
N GLY A 185 18.75 -6.65 10.24
CA GLY A 185 20.12 -6.55 10.72
C GLY A 185 20.97 -7.78 10.42
N ASP A 186 22.17 -7.83 11.02
CA ASP A 186 23.08 -8.96 10.82
C ASP A 186 22.50 -10.25 11.40
N ASN A 187 22.55 -11.32 10.60
CA ASN A 187 21.97 -12.64 10.91
C ASN A 187 20.45 -12.68 11.11
N LYS A 188 19.73 -11.63 10.68
CA LYS A 188 18.27 -11.59 10.69
C LYS A 188 17.69 -11.83 9.29
N PRO A 189 16.38 -12.14 9.17
CA PRO A 189 15.72 -12.40 7.88
C PRO A 189 15.92 -11.32 6.84
N ILE A 190 15.85 -10.06 7.25
CA ILE A 190 15.99 -8.89 6.38
C ILE A 190 17.33 -8.23 6.67
N LYS A 191 18.09 -7.95 5.63
CA LYS A 191 19.39 -7.30 5.74
C LYS A 191 19.27 -5.82 6.05
N ASP A 192 18.47 -5.12 5.22
CA ASP A 192 18.26 -3.68 5.28
C ASP A 192 16.88 -3.31 4.71
N VAL A 193 16.43 -2.11 5.05
CA VAL A 193 15.24 -1.47 4.50
C VAL A 193 15.64 -0.07 4.08
N LEU A 194 15.24 0.32 2.87
CA LEU A 194 15.48 1.64 2.31
C LEU A 194 14.14 2.29 1.96
N PHE A 195 13.97 3.53 2.38
CA PHE A 195 12.90 4.38 1.86
C PHE A 195 13.34 5.00 0.53
N LEU A 196 12.41 5.06 -0.41
CA LEU A 196 12.64 5.58 -1.75
C LEU A 196 11.91 6.92 -1.91
N ASP A 197 12.64 7.92 -2.31
CA ASP A 197 12.09 9.20 -2.77
C ASP A 197 11.89 9.11 -4.28
N LEU A 198 10.65 8.84 -4.71
CA LEU A 198 10.31 8.61 -6.11
C LEU A 198 9.68 9.85 -6.71
N GLN A 199 10.35 10.41 -7.72
CA GLN A 199 9.93 11.61 -8.44
C GLN A 199 10.13 11.45 -9.95
N VAL A 200 9.25 12.03 -10.75
CA VAL A 200 9.37 12.06 -12.22
C VAL A 200 8.99 13.44 -12.71
N ASP A 201 9.94 14.19 -13.30
CA ASP A 201 9.73 15.50 -13.92
C ASP A 201 8.91 16.48 -13.04
N GLY A 202 9.24 16.56 -11.74
CA GLY A 202 8.61 17.43 -10.75
C GLY A 202 7.33 16.87 -10.10
N TYR A 203 6.87 15.69 -10.50
CA TYR A 203 5.82 14.97 -9.79
C TYR A 203 6.42 13.97 -8.80
N ALA A 204 6.17 14.19 -7.53
CA ALA A 204 6.53 13.26 -6.45
C ALA A 204 5.37 12.32 -6.15
N MET A 205 5.66 11.04 -5.93
CA MET A 205 4.64 10.08 -5.51
C MET A 205 4.07 10.50 -4.15
N PRO A 206 2.74 10.66 -4.01
CA PRO A 206 2.13 11.14 -2.77
C PRO A 206 2.07 10.08 -1.66
N MET A 207 2.85 9.01 -1.79
CA MET A 207 2.92 7.90 -0.85
C MET A 207 4.36 7.59 -0.47
N TRP A 208 4.57 7.17 0.76
CA TRP A 208 5.85 6.62 1.19
C TRP A 208 6.12 5.30 0.49
N SER A 209 7.33 5.16 -0.02
CA SER A 209 7.79 3.95 -0.71
C SER A 209 8.99 3.37 0.00
N ALA A 210 9.00 2.06 0.19
CA ALA A 210 10.10 1.34 0.84
C ALA A 210 10.45 0.05 0.10
N THR A 211 11.72 -0.34 0.18
CA THR A 211 12.20 -1.64 -0.31
C THR A 211 12.98 -2.34 0.79
N ALA A 212 12.89 -3.67 0.81
CA ALA A 212 13.62 -4.51 1.74
C ALA A 212 14.52 -5.50 1.00
N SER A 213 15.72 -5.72 1.52
CA SER A 213 16.64 -6.75 1.06
C SER A 213 16.67 -7.87 2.08
N TYR A 214 16.43 -9.11 1.68
CA TYR A 214 16.55 -10.24 2.59
C TYR A 214 17.87 -11.02 2.39
N ARG A 215 18.23 -11.86 3.36
CA ARG A 215 19.40 -12.73 3.27
C ARG A 215 19.00 -14.08 2.72
N PRO A 216 19.67 -14.56 1.66
CA PRO A 216 19.52 -15.96 1.27
C PRO A 216 20.04 -16.87 2.38
N VAL A 217 19.41 -18.02 2.55
CA VAL A 217 19.84 -19.03 3.54
C VAL A 217 21.20 -19.58 3.11
N PRO A 218 22.22 -19.59 4.00
CA PRO A 218 23.54 -20.11 3.67
C PRO A 218 23.47 -21.55 3.16
N GLY A 219 24.19 -21.84 2.05
CA GLY A 219 24.21 -23.16 1.42
C GLY A 219 23.03 -23.43 0.47
N ARG A 220 22.12 -22.49 0.28
CA ARG A 220 21.00 -22.58 -0.66
C ARG A 220 21.17 -21.55 -1.76
N LEU A 221 21.55 -22.01 -2.95
CA LEU A 221 21.58 -21.18 -4.16
C LEU A 221 20.16 -21.01 -4.68
N THR A 222 19.55 -19.86 -4.45
CA THR A 222 18.25 -19.53 -5.05
C THR A 222 18.44 -18.85 -6.39
N VAL A 223 17.50 -19.05 -7.32
CA VAL A 223 17.45 -18.34 -8.63
C VAL A 223 17.48 -16.82 -8.44
N SER A 224 17.16 -16.36 -7.24
CA SER A 224 17.10 -14.97 -6.82
C SER A 224 18.47 -14.36 -6.44
N MET A 225 19.57 -15.10 -6.44
CA MET A 225 20.86 -14.59 -5.94
C MET A 225 21.44 -13.38 -6.68
N LYS A 226 20.94 -13.05 -7.86
CA LYS A 226 21.31 -11.82 -8.57
C LYS A 226 20.52 -10.59 -8.11
N ARG A 227 19.51 -10.74 -7.26
CA ARG A 227 18.62 -9.66 -6.83
C ARG A 227 18.94 -9.20 -5.42
N LYS A 228 19.27 -7.91 -5.29
CA LYS A 228 19.57 -7.28 -3.99
C LYS A 228 18.32 -6.80 -3.24
N SER A 229 17.20 -6.62 -3.91
CA SER A 229 15.93 -6.20 -3.29
C SER A 229 14.83 -7.20 -3.59
N VAL A 230 13.96 -7.46 -2.64
CA VAL A 230 13.04 -8.60 -2.67
C VAL A 230 11.61 -8.24 -2.38
N GLY A 231 11.39 -7.20 -1.61
CA GLY A 231 10.08 -6.65 -1.33
C GLY A 231 10.06 -5.16 -1.59
N PHE A 232 8.89 -4.66 -1.97
CA PHE A 232 8.61 -3.23 -2.02
C PHE A 232 7.20 -2.98 -1.51
N ALA A 233 7.01 -1.86 -0.86
CA ALA A 233 5.70 -1.47 -0.37
C ALA A 233 5.50 0.04 -0.45
N THR A 234 4.23 0.43 -0.55
CA THR A 234 3.80 1.81 -0.44
C THR A 234 2.83 1.97 0.72
N GLY A 235 2.83 3.13 1.35
CA GLY A 235 1.95 3.45 2.45
C GLY A 235 1.66 4.95 2.54
N SER A 236 0.54 5.33 3.14
CA SER A 236 0.19 6.72 3.41
C SER A 236 1.14 7.37 4.42
N THR A 237 1.75 6.55 5.28
CA THR A 237 2.79 6.97 6.24
C THR A 237 4.06 6.15 6.08
N SER A 238 5.18 6.66 6.57
CA SER A 238 6.45 5.91 6.59
C SER A 238 6.36 4.62 7.40
N SER A 239 5.62 4.65 8.50
CA SER A 239 5.39 3.48 9.36
C SER A 239 4.56 2.40 8.67
N GLU A 240 3.56 2.79 7.91
CA GLU A 240 2.76 1.85 7.10
C GLU A 240 3.58 1.21 5.98
N ALA A 241 4.37 2.01 5.24
CA ALA A 241 5.28 1.50 4.22
C ALA A 241 6.32 0.55 4.84
N LEU A 242 6.88 0.91 6.01
CA LEU A 242 7.81 0.07 6.76
C LEU A 242 7.17 -1.26 7.18
N LEU A 243 5.98 -1.21 7.77
CA LEU A 243 5.26 -2.41 8.20
C LEU A 243 5.01 -3.37 7.04
N LYS A 244 4.49 -2.85 5.92
CA LYS A 244 4.19 -3.65 4.73
C LYS A 244 5.45 -4.26 4.11
N VAL A 245 6.54 -3.49 3.96
CA VAL A 245 7.78 -4.00 3.36
C VAL A 245 8.48 -5.03 4.25
N LEU A 246 8.37 -4.89 5.58
CA LEU A 246 8.87 -5.90 6.53
C LEU A 246 8.06 -7.20 6.46
N ALA A 247 6.74 -7.10 6.35
CA ALA A 247 5.87 -8.26 6.16
C ALA A 247 6.21 -8.99 4.86
N GLU A 248 6.33 -8.28 3.73
CA GLU A 248 6.71 -8.88 2.45
C GLU A 248 8.13 -9.47 2.48
N GLY A 249 9.09 -8.79 3.09
CA GLY A 249 10.44 -9.34 3.26
C GLY A 249 10.44 -10.65 4.08
N PHE A 250 9.58 -10.73 5.10
CA PHE A 250 9.43 -11.93 5.91
C PHE A 250 8.70 -13.07 5.17
N GLU A 251 7.73 -12.76 4.30
CA GLU A 251 7.12 -13.73 3.38
C GLU A 251 8.16 -14.38 2.47
N ARG A 252 9.02 -13.56 1.85
CA ARG A 252 10.08 -14.04 0.96
C ARG A 252 11.08 -14.92 1.70
N TYR A 253 11.45 -14.52 2.91
CA TYR A 253 12.28 -15.32 3.78
C TYR A 253 11.63 -16.66 4.16
N ALA A 254 10.33 -16.65 4.50
CA ALA A 254 9.59 -17.85 4.85
C ALA A 254 9.54 -18.88 3.70
N LEU A 255 9.37 -18.40 2.46
CA LEU A 255 9.37 -19.24 1.27
C LEU A 255 10.70 -19.98 1.03
N GLU A 256 11.80 -19.48 1.58
CA GLU A 256 13.12 -20.16 1.50
C GLU A 256 13.38 -21.14 2.66
N GLN A 257 12.55 -21.13 3.71
CA GLN A 257 12.70 -22.00 4.88
C GLN A 257 12.12 -23.40 4.66
N ASN A 258 12.50 -24.06 3.56
CA ASN A 258 11.98 -25.37 3.17
C ASN A 258 11.98 -26.33 4.36
N ARG A 259 10.86 -27.01 4.57
CA ARG A 259 10.71 -28.09 5.53
C ARG A 259 9.92 -29.23 4.90
N SER A 260 10.16 -30.43 5.35
CA SER A 260 9.39 -31.62 4.96
C SER A 260 8.78 -32.24 6.22
N ASP A 261 7.49 -32.52 6.17
CA ASP A 261 6.79 -33.22 7.24
C ASP A 261 6.75 -34.75 6.97
N ARG A 262 6.91 -35.16 5.70
CA ARG A 262 6.94 -36.57 5.26
C ARG A 262 7.65 -36.68 3.91
N ARG A 263 8.41 -37.78 3.69
CA ARG A 263 8.96 -38.17 2.39
C ARG A 263 8.39 -39.51 1.96
N ASP A 264 7.53 -39.51 0.95
CA ASP A 264 6.85 -40.71 0.46
C ASP A 264 6.38 -40.55 -1.00
N SER A 265 5.86 -41.63 -1.60
CA SER A 265 5.17 -41.56 -2.88
C SER A 265 3.71 -41.17 -2.67
N ALA A 266 3.08 -40.53 -3.66
CA ALA A 266 1.66 -40.19 -3.58
C ALA A 266 0.77 -41.44 -3.45
N ASN A 267 1.19 -42.56 -4.03
CA ASN A 267 0.46 -43.84 -3.94
C ASN A 267 0.46 -44.45 -2.52
N ASP A 268 1.45 -44.07 -1.68
CA ASP A 268 1.57 -44.59 -0.31
C ASP A 268 0.97 -43.61 0.73
N LEU A 269 0.41 -42.46 0.27
CA LEU A 269 -0.36 -41.57 1.13
C LEU A 269 -1.77 -42.16 1.34
N ASN A 270 -2.17 -42.28 2.61
CA ASN A 270 -3.50 -42.73 2.99
C ASN A 270 -4.50 -41.56 3.17
N GLU A 271 -4.06 -40.33 2.89
CA GLU A 271 -4.82 -39.08 3.05
C GLU A 271 -4.83 -38.31 1.72
N PRO A 272 -5.79 -37.40 1.51
CA PRO A 272 -5.83 -36.56 0.30
C PRO A 272 -4.54 -35.76 0.08
N PHE A 273 -4.19 -35.56 -1.17
CA PHE A 273 -3.07 -34.69 -1.55
C PHE A 273 -3.47 -33.74 -2.68
N LEU A 274 -2.78 -32.58 -2.76
CA LEU A 274 -2.91 -31.63 -3.84
C LEU A 274 -2.14 -32.15 -5.07
N ASP A 275 -2.83 -32.39 -6.16
CA ASP A 275 -2.22 -32.95 -7.37
C ASP A 275 -1.58 -31.86 -8.24
N PRO A 276 -0.25 -31.84 -8.41
CA PRO A 276 0.42 -30.86 -9.25
C PRO A 276 -0.02 -30.86 -10.71
N ARG A 277 -0.56 -31.97 -11.21
CA ARG A 277 -1.02 -32.10 -12.61
C ARG A 277 -2.30 -31.31 -12.87
N VAL A 278 -3.10 -31.06 -11.85
CA VAL A 278 -4.30 -30.23 -11.93
C VAL A 278 -3.94 -28.75 -11.80
N LEU A 279 -3.10 -28.43 -10.80
CA LEU A 279 -2.70 -27.06 -10.53
C LEU A 279 -1.84 -26.46 -11.66
N VAL A 280 -0.93 -27.27 -12.25
CA VAL A 280 0.06 -26.83 -13.25
C VAL A 280 0.14 -27.80 -14.43
N PRO A 281 -0.86 -27.78 -15.32
CA PRO A 281 -1.00 -28.75 -16.39
C PRO A 281 -0.06 -28.46 -17.59
N TYR A 282 1.24 -28.64 -17.41
CA TYR A 282 2.19 -28.53 -18.52
C TYR A 282 1.97 -29.60 -19.60
N SER A 283 1.97 -29.18 -20.85
CA SER A 283 1.96 -30.07 -22.00
C SER A 283 3.26 -30.85 -22.15
N ARG A 284 3.24 -31.98 -22.87
CA ARG A 284 4.46 -32.75 -23.19
C ARG A 284 5.50 -31.92 -23.96
N ALA A 285 5.06 -31.01 -24.82
CA ALA A 285 5.93 -30.12 -25.58
C ALA A 285 6.63 -29.10 -24.68
N GLN A 286 5.91 -28.51 -23.74
CA GLN A 286 6.47 -27.58 -22.76
C GLN A 286 7.50 -28.26 -21.85
N LEU A 287 7.20 -29.46 -21.35
CA LEU A 287 8.13 -30.21 -20.49
C LEU A 287 9.46 -30.58 -21.15
N LYS A 288 9.50 -30.65 -22.50
CA LYS A 288 10.76 -30.86 -23.24
C LYS A 288 11.67 -29.63 -23.20
N ASN A 289 11.10 -28.45 -23.12
CA ASN A 289 11.81 -27.16 -23.14
C ASN A 289 12.12 -26.62 -21.75
N LEU A 290 11.37 -27.04 -20.74
CA LEU A 290 11.54 -26.61 -19.35
C LEU A 290 12.70 -27.37 -18.67
N ARG A 291 13.81 -26.67 -18.44
CA ARG A 291 14.96 -27.27 -17.74
C ARG A 291 14.63 -27.51 -16.25
N GLY A 292 14.88 -28.71 -15.77
CA GLY A 292 14.68 -29.08 -14.38
C GLY A 292 13.23 -29.36 -13.97
N ILE A 293 12.28 -29.25 -14.90
CA ILE A 293 10.87 -29.58 -14.67
C ILE A 293 10.52 -30.89 -15.32
N THR A 294 9.82 -31.76 -14.60
CA THR A 294 9.35 -33.05 -15.09
C THR A 294 7.87 -33.25 -14.74
N ARG A 295 7.23 -34.16 -15.48
CA ARG A 295 5.86 -34.55 -15.13
C ARG A 295 5.83 -35.20 -13.75
N PHE A 296 4.84 -34.87 -12.93
CA PHE A 296 4.60 -35.53 -11.66
C PHE A 296 4.34 -37.04 -11.86
N ASP A 297 5.11 -37.89 -11.17
CA ASP A 297 4.92 -39.35 -11.11
C ASP A 297 4.49 -39.73 -9.68
N PRO A 298 3.25 -40.22 -9.48
CA PRO A 298 2.73 -40.55 -8.17
C PRO A 298 3.47 -41.70 -7.47
N ARG A 299 4.33 -42.45 -8.18
CA ARG A 299 5.15 -43.54 -7.62
C ARG A 299 6.49 -43.02 -7.07
N ARG A 300 6.89 -41.80 -7.45
CA ARG A 300 8.16 -41.23 -7.00
C ARG A 300 8.02 -40.68 -5.58
N LYS A 301 9.00 -40.99 -4.72
CA LYS A 301 9.08 -40.39 -3.40
C LYS A 301 9.51 -38.93 -3.49
N ILE A 302 8.68 -38.04 -2.95
CA ILE A 302 8.92 -36.61 -2.85
C ILE A 302 8.70 -36.16 -1.40
N ASP A 303 9.09 -34.92 -1.11
CA ASP A 303 8.85 -34.29 0.16
C ASP A 303 7.46 -33.63 0.19
N TRP A 304 6.73 -33.84 1.27
CA TRP A 304 5.38 -33.35 1.50
C TRP A 304 5.34 -32.47 2.75
N VAL A 305 4.44 -31.50 2.73
CA VAL A 305 4.07 -30.67 3.89
C VAL A 305 2.58 -30.79 4.16
N ILE A 306 2.20 -30.59 5.43
CA ILE A 306 0.81 -30.67 5.85
C ILE A 306 0.13 -29.34 5.55
N GLY A 307 -0.97 -29.40 4.81
CA GLY A 307 -1.95 -28.34 4.66
C GLY A 307 -3.32 -28.76 5.18
N SER A 308 -4.27 -27.87 5.10
CA SER A 308 -5.68 -28.16 5.40
C SER A 308 -6.60 -27.42 4.44
N ARG A 309 -7.73 -28.05 4.08
CA ARG A 309 -8.81 -27.36 3.36
C ARG A 309 -9.45 -26.34 4.28
N ARG A 310 -9.57 -25.09 3.80
CA ARG A 310 -10.10 -24.00 4.63
C ARG A 310 -11.52 -24.24 5.13
N ALA A 311 -12.38 -24.79 4.27
CA ALA A 311 -13.80 -24.97 4.58
C ALA A 311 -14.06 -26.08 5.61
N THR A 312 -13.30 -27.17 5.56
CA THR A 312 -13.57 -28.40 6.34
C THR A 312 -12.55 -28.68 7.42
N GLY A 313 -11.36 -28.05 7.35
CA GLY A 313 -10.22 -28.40 8.19
C GLY A 313 -9.56 -29.75 7.83
N GLU A 314 -10.02 -30.43 6.77
CA GLU A 314 -9.46 -31.71 6.33
C GLU A 314 -7.97 -31.57 6.00
N ARG A 315 -7.16 -32.50 6.51
CA ARG A 315 -5.73 -32.55 6.20
C ARG A 315 -5.50 -32.91 4.75
N VAL A 316 -4.59 -32.20 4.11
CA VAL A 316 -4.20 -32.41 2.71
C VAL A 316 -2.67 -32.38 2.63
N TRP A 317 -2.06 -33.40 2.01
CA TRP A 317 -0.65 -33.39 1.72
C TRP A 317 -0.37 -32.49 0.52
N VAL A 318 0.55 -31.57 0.69
CA VAL A 318 0.98 -30.62 -0.34
C VAL A 318 2.43 -30.92 -0.71
N PRO A 319 2.76 -31.15 -2.00
CA PRO A 319 4.14 -31.25 -2.42
C PRO A 319 4.95 -30.04 -1.93
N MET A 320 6.08 -30.27 -1.28
CA MET A 320 6.88 -29.19 -0.69
C MET A 320 7.26 -28.12 -1.73
N GLU A 321 7.49 -28.52 -2.96
CA GLU A 321 7.81 -27.62 -4.08
C GLU A 321 6.66 -26.69 -4.52
N LEU A 322 5.41 -26.94 -4.09
CA LEU A 322 4.28 -26.02 -4.25
C LEU A 322 4.19 -25.01 -3.11
N ALA A 323 4.70 -25.37 -1.93
CA ALA A 323 4.60 -24.55 -0.73
C ALA A 323 5.80 -23.60 -0.57
N PHE A 324 6.99 -23.98 -1.01
CA PHE A 324 8.24 -23.27 -0.82
C PHE A 324 8.99 -23.04 -2.13
N TYR A 325 9.93 -22.10 -2.14
CA TYR A 325 10.84 -21.94 -3.26
C TYR A 325 11.76 -23.15 -3.39
N ALA A 326 11.93 -23.60 -4.63
CA ALA A 326 12.92 -24.63 -4.93
C ALA A 326 14.34 -24.07 -4.79
N ASN A 327 15.20 -24.77 -4.03
CA ASN A 327 16.64 -24.48 -3.99
C ASN A 327 17.37 -25.17 -5.15
N GLU A 328 18.65 -24.85 -5.38
CA GLU A 328 19.44 -25.43 -6.49
C GLU A 328 19.65 -26.95 -6.32
N GLU A 329 19.83 -27.42 -5.09
CA GLU A 329 19.94 -28.85 -4.79
C GLU A 329 18.67 -29.60 -5.20
N MET A 330 17.49 -29.06 -4.88
CA MET A 330 16.19 -29.62 -5.32
C MET A 330 16.06 -29.63 -6.83
N LYS A 331 16.52 -28.62 -7.53
CA LYS A 331 16.45 -28.56 -9.00
C LYS A 331 17.35 -29.61 -9.66
N HIS A 332 18.54 -29.84 -9.13
CA HIS A 332 19.49 -30.80 -9.70
C HIS A 332 19.14 -32.26 -9.37
N GLU A 333 18.73 -32.52 -8.12
CA GLU A 333 18.49 -33.88 -7.67
C GLU A 333 17.03 -34.36 -7.85
N LEU A 334 16.06 -33.48 -7.71
CA LEU A 334 14.65 -33.89 -7.52
C LEU A 334 13.77 -33.77 -8.75
N LYS A 335 14.23 -33.25 -9.89
CA LYS A 335 13.38 -33.10 -11.08
C LYS A 335 11.98 -32.60 -10.71
N LEU A 336 11.88 -31.34 -10.34
CA LEU A 336 10.66 -30.69 -9.85
C LEU A 336 9.50 -30.85 -10.84
N CYS A 337 8.27 -30.91 -10.37
CA CYS A 337 7.10 -30.80 -11.22
C CYS A 337 6.55 -29.37 -11.33
N TYR A 338 7.06 -28.46 -10.48
CA TYR A 338 6.68 -27.05 -10.47
C TYR A 338 7.79 -26.17 -9.87
N ILE A 339 7.83 -24.91 -10.29
CA ILE A 339 8.64 -23.87 -9.62
C ILE A 339 7.69 -22.88 -8.98
N ALA A 340 7.59 -22.90 -7.65
CA ALA A 340 6.71 -22.01 -6.92
C ALA A 340 7.10 -20.53 -7.12
N SER A 341 6.08 -19.71 -7.31
CA SER A 341 6.16 -18.26 -7.19
C SER A 341 5.76 -17.83 -5.77
N SER A 342 5.87 -16.55 -5.48
CA SER A 342 5.33 -15.97 -4.24
C SER A 342 3.81 -15.80 -4.24
N SER A 343 3.13 -16.02 -5.36
CA SER A 343 1.68 -15.83 -5.47
C SER A 343 0.93 -16.73 -4.50
N GLY A 344 -0.04 -16.15 -3.79
CA GLY A 344 -0.79 -16.87 -2.77
C GLY A 344 -0.03 -17.03 -1.45
N VAL A 345 0.86 -16.10 -1.13
CA VAL A 345 1.52 -16.02 0.18
C VAL A 345 1.26 -14.66 0.79
N ALA A 346 0.92 -14.63 2.07
CA ALA A 346 0.79 -13.39 2.79
C ALA A 346 1.23 -13.53 4.25
N ALA A 347 1.81 -12.45 4.80
CA ALA A 347 2.14 -12.33 6.20
C ALA A 347 1.23 -11.30 6.89
N HIS A 348 0.64 -11.71 8.01
CA HIS A 348 -0.17 -10.80 8.82
C HIS A 348 -0.15 -11.23 10.30
N PHE A 349 -0.42 -10.30 11.23
CA PHE A 349 -0.56 -10.60 12.66
C PHE A 349 -1.78 -11.47 12.97
N ASN A 350 -2.82 -11.38 12.14
CA ASN A 350 -3.99 -12.25 12.19
C ASN A 350 -3.88 -13.28 11.06
N LYS A 351 -3.95 -14.56 11.43
CA LYS A 351 -3.81 -15.69 10.51
C LYS A 351 -4.90 -15.72 9.43
N GLU A 352 -6.15 -15.41 9.79
CA GLU A 352 -7.27 -15.43 8.83
C GLU A 352 -7.12 -14.29 7.81
N VAL A 353 -6.67 -13.11 8.24
CA VAL A 353 -6.38 -12.00 7.33
C VAL A 353 -5.22 -12.35 6.37
N ALA A 354 -4.21 -13.09 6.84
CA ALA A 354 -3.15 -13.58 5.96
C ALA A 354 -3.70 -14.55 4.91
N ILE A 355 -4.58 -15.47 5.31
CA ILE A 355 -5.23 -16.42 4.39
C ILE A 355 -6.08 -15.69 3.35
N ASP A 356 -6.91 -14.73 3.77
CA ASP A 356 -7.75 -13.94 2.86
C ASP A 356 -6.91 -13.11 1.88
N THR A 357 -5.84 -12.48 2.37
CA THR A 357 -4.93 -11.70 1.53
C THR A 357 -4.24 -12.57 0.48
N ALA A 358 -3.77 -13.74 0.88
CA ALA A 358 -3.16 -14.71 -0.03
C ALA A 358 -4.15 -15.23 -1.08
N LEU A 359 -5.41 -15.45 -0.67
CA LEU A 359 -6.47 -15.91 -1.58
C LEU A 359 -6.87 -14.81 -2.59
N TYR A 360 -6.98 -13.55 -2.14
CA TYR A 360 -7.22 -12.43 -3.04
C TYR A 360 -6.10 -12.29 -4.09
N GLU A 361 -4.85 -12.52 -3.70
CA GLU A 361 -3.75 -12.50 -4.67
C GLU A 361 -3.88 -13.63 -5.70
N LEU A 362 -4.29 -14.83 -5.30
CA LEU A 362 -4.53 -15.92 -6.26
C LEU A 362 -5.65 -15.60 -7.25
N ILE A 363 -6.75 -14.98 -6.77
CA ILE A 363 -7.86 -14.54 -7.64
C ILE A 363 -7.39 -13.46 -8.62
N GLU A 364 -6.59 -12.52 -8.15
CA GLU A 364 -5.94 -11.49 -8.98
C GLU A 364 -5.11 -12.12 -10.10
N ARG A 365 -4.25 -13.08 -9.74
CA ARG A 365 -3.37 -13.78 -10.71
C ARG A 365 -4.15 -14.63 -11.70
N ASP A 366 -5.20 -15.30 -11.26
CA ASP A 366 -6.12 -16.05 -12.11
C ASP A 366 -6.81 -15.12 -13.13
N ALA A 367 -7.43 -14.04 -12.66
CA ALA A 367 -8.13 -13.08 -13.52
C ALA A 367 -7.19 -12.44 -14.56
N PHE A 368 -5.98 -12.05 -14.13
CA PHE A 368 -4.97 -11.53 -15.03
C PHE A 368 -4.55 -12.56 -16.08
N SER A 369 -4.21 -13.79 -15.66
CA SER A 369 -3.73 -14.85 -16.54
C SER A 369 -4.79 -15.28 -17.55
N VAL A 370 -6.02 -15.52 -17.10
CA VAL A 370 -7.16 -15.85 -17.97
C VAL A 370 -7.38 -14.73 -18.99
N THR A 371 -7.49 -13.49 -18.54
CA THR A 371 -7.71 -12.34 -19.44
C THR A 371 -6.58 -12.21 -20.48
N TRP A 372 -5.32 -12.32 -20.03
CA TRP A 372 -4.17 -12.16 -20.92
C TRP A 372 -4.06 -13.28 -21.98
N TYR A 373 -4.20 -14.53 -21.54
CA TYR A 373 -3.99 -15.66 -22.46
C TYR A 373 -5.18 -15.92 -23.39
N SER A 374 -6.41 -15.69 -22.95
CA SER A 374 -7.61 -15.81 -23.81
C SER A 374 -7.89 -14.55 -24.63
N LYS A 375 -7.19 -13.44 -24.34
CA LYS A 375 -7.47 -12.11 -24.89
C LYS A 375 -8.94 -11.71 -24.68
N ARG A 376 -9.44 -11.98 -23.47
CA ARG A 376 -10.82 -11.66 -23.09
C ARG A 376 -11.06 -10.16 -23.19
N ARG A 377 -12.18 -9.76 -23.78
CA ARG A 377 -12.61 -8.35 -23.77
C ARG A 377 -12.92 -7.92 -22.33
N VAL A 378 -12.43 -6.75 -21.98
CA VAL A 378 -12.62 -6.12 -20.68
C VAL A 378 -13.08 -4.68 -20.87
N ASN A 379 -13.68 -4.09 -19.84
CA ASN A 379 -14.08 -2.69 -19.87
C ASN A 379 -12.97 -1.83 -19.22
N SER A 380 -12.75 -0.64 -19.80
CA SER A 380 -11.99 0.43 -19.19
C SER A 380 -12.94 1.30 -18.37
N ILE A 381 -12.60 1.59 -17.11
CA ILE A 381 -13.42 2.43 -16.26
C ILE A 381 -13.15 3.90 -16.55
N SER A 382 -14.22 4.65 -16.80
CA SER A 382 -14.18 6.10 -17.02
C SER A 382 -13.57 6.80 -15.80
N HIS A 383 -12.60 7.67 -16.03
CA HIS A 383 -11.94 8.39 -14.95
C HIS A 383 -12.91 9.28 -14.14
N GLY A 384 -14.03 9.70 -14.75
CA GLY A 384 -15.07 10.49 -14.07
C GLY A 384 -15.71 9.77 -12.88
N CYS A 385 -15.71 8.44 -12.90
CA CYS A 385 -16.31 7.60 -11.85
C CYS A 385 -15.32 7.29 -10.68
N LEU A 386 -14.05 7.69 -10.80
CA LEU A 386 -13.01 7.39 -9.80
C LEU A 386 -12.97 8.47 -8.70
N PRO A 387 -12.44 8.15 -7.51
CA PRO A 387 -12.19 9.13 -6.44
C PRO A 387 -11.35 10.33 -6.91
N GLU A 388 -11.60 11.48 -6.31
CA GLU A 388 -10.99 12.76 -6.75
C GLU A 388 -9.46 12.73 -6.67
N ASP A 389 -8.92 12.24 -5.56
CA ASP A 389 -7.47 12.09 -5.36
C ASP A 389 -6.81 11.23 -6.43
N LEU A 390 -7.47 10.16 -6.85
CA LEU A 390 -6.99 9.30 -7.94
C LEU A 390 -7.06 10.01 -9.29
N ARG A 391 -8.14 10.77 -9.55
CA ARG A 391 -8.26 11.58 -10.79
C ARG A 391 -7.16 12.64 -10.90
N ASP A 392 -6.82 13.28 -9.78
CA ASP A 392 -5.73 14.25 -9.72
C ASP A 392 -4.39 13.60 -10.07
N ARG A 393 -4.08 12.44 -9.50
CA ARG A 393 -2.87 11.68 -9.81
C ARG A 393 -2.83 11.22 -11.27
N ILE A 394 -3.94 10.75 -11.82
CA ILE A 394 -4.07 10.40 -13.24
C ILE A 394 -3.80 11.61 -14.13
N SER A 395 -4.29 12.80 -13.73
CA SER A 395 -4.08 14.05 -14.47
C SER A 395 -2.61 14.46 -14.49
N GLU A 396 -1.85 14.21 -13.41
CA GLU A 396 -0.40 14.42 -13.37
C GLU A 396 0.33 13.49 -14.34
N TRP A 397 -0.03 12.21 -14.40
CA TRP A 397 0.56 11.29 -15.39
C TRP A 397 0.25 11.72 -16.83
N LYS A 398 -0.97 12.22 -17.09
CA LYS A 398 -1.31 12.79 -18.41
C LYS A 398 -0.48 14.03 -18.72
N ARG A 399 -0.25 14.92 -17.76
CA ARG A 399 0.64 16.08 -17.91
C ARG A 399 2.08 15.66 -18.24
N LEU A 400 2.53 14.56 -17.67
CA LEU A 400 3.83 13.95 -17.96
C LEU A 400 3.89 13.25 -19.33
N GLY A 401 2.79 13.20 -20.11
CA GLY A 401 2.71 12.59 -21.44
C GLY A 401 2.53 11.08 -21.41
N TYR A 402 1.91 10.55 -20.36
CA TYR A 402 1.45 9.19 -20.25
C TYR A 402 -0.07 9.10 -20.30
N ASN A 403 -0.60 8.00 -20.76
CA ASN A 403 -2.00 7.63 -20.61
C ASN A 403 -2.17 6.72 -19.41
N VAL A 404 -3.37 6.70 -18.86
CA VAL A 404 -3.75 5.77 -17.78
C VAL A 404 -5.02 5.04 -18.20
N SER A 405 -5.01 3.72 -18.09
CA SER A 405 -6.17 2.86 -18.28
C SER A 405 -6.45 2.11 -16.99
N ILE A 406 -7.69 2.10 -16.54
CA ILE A 406 -8.16 1.32 -15.40
C ILE A 406 -9.13 0.27 -15.93
N LEU A 407 -8.76 -1.00 -15.84
CA LEU A 407 -9.50 -2.10 -16.44
C LEU A 407 -10.15 -2.98 -15.39
N ASP A 408 -11.38 -3.42 -15.64
CA ASP A 408 -12.06 -4.44 -14.84
C ASP A 408 -11.75 -5.83 -15.36
N LEU A 409 -10.90 -6.56 -14.63
CA LEU A 409 -10.55 -7.95 -14.97
C LEU A 409 -11.42 -8.99 -14.26
N THR A 410 -12.39 -8.57 -13.46
CA THR A 410 -13.22 -9.48 -12.65
C THR A 410 -13.80 -10.61 -13.50
N LEU A 411 -13.67 -11.84 -13.01
CA LEU A 411 -14.31 -13.04 -13.56
C LEU A 411 -15.56 -13.37 -12.73
N ASP A 412 -15.46 -14.36 -11.88
CA ASP A 412 -16.50 -14.90 -11.03
C ASP A 412 -16.12 -14.78 -9.55
N GLY A 413 -16.31 -13.63 -8.95
CA GLY A 413 -15.91 -13.44 -7.54
C GLY A 413 -15.61 -11.99 -7.18
N PRO A 414 -14.68 -11.77 -6.25
CA PRO A 414 -14.28 -10.44 -5.83
C PRO A 414 -13.75 -9.60 -6.98
N PRO A 415 -13.96 -8.27 -6.92
CA PRO A 415 -13.46 -7.35 -7.92
C PRO A 415 -11.95 -7.41 -8.13
N VAL A 416 -11.55 -7.45 -9.39
CA VAL A 416 -10.14 -7.39 -9.81
C VAL A 416 -9.93 -6.21 -10.75
N ALA A 417 -9.08 -5.29 -10.36
CA ALA A 417 -8.68 -4.14 -11.17
C ALA A 417 -7.26 -4.28 -11.71
N LEU A 418 -7.04 -3.80 -12.93
CA LEU A 418 -5.71 -3.62 -13.52
C LEU A 418 -5.55 -2.15 -13.88
N ALA A 419 -4.54 -1.49 -13.31
CA ALA A 419 -4.14 -0.15 -13.69
C ALA A 419 -2.92 -0.21 -14.60
N ILE A 420 -2.93 0.57 -15.68
CA ILE A 420 -1.84 0.64 -16.65
C ILE A 420 -1.48 2.11 -16.87
N ILE A 421 -0.21 2.46 -16.65
CA ILE A 421 0.38 3.75 -17.03
C ILE A 421 1.23 3.48 -18.27
N TRP A 422 0.92 4.14 -19.40
CA TRP A 422 1.52 3.80 -20.68
C TRP A 422 1.75 4.99 -21.60
N SER A 423 2.73 4.88 -22.52
CA SER A 423 3.01 5.88 -23.53
C SER A 423 3.58 5.23 -24.80
N ARG A 424 3.10 5.68 -25.97
CA ARG A 424 3.63 5.25 -27.26
C ARG A 424 4.99 5.87 -27.60
N GLU A 425 5.38 6.90 -26.89
CA GLU A 425 6.57 7.70 -27.20
C GLU A 425 7.63 7.64 -26.09
N LYS A 426 7.22 7.49 -24.84
CA LYS A 426 8.09 7.56 -23.68
C LYS A 426 8.53 6.19 -23.15
N ARG A 427 9.54 6.23 -22.28
CA ARG A 427 10.01 5.07 -21.52
C ARG A 427 9.86 5.37 -20.02
N PRO A 428 9.35 4.43 -19.22
CA PRO A 428 8.81 3.10 -19.61
C PRO A 428 7.57 3.22 -20.51
N ALA A 429 7.36 2.28 -21.45
CA ALA A 429 6.22 2.32 -22.33
C ALA A 429 4.94 1.75 -21.69
N ILE A 430 5.07 0.73 -20.85
CA ILE A 430 3.99 0.17 -20.03
C ILE A 430 4.51 -0.10 -18.63
N CYS A 431 3.75 0.33 -17.63
CA CYS A 431 3.84 -0.12 -16.25
C CYS A 431 2.44 -0.44 -15.74
N SER A 432 2.28 -1.55 -15.05
CA SER A 432 0.99 -2.00 -14.57
C SER A 432 1.05 -2.48 -13.13
N GLY A 433 -0.09 -2.40 -12.46
CA GLY A 433 -0.35 -3.04 -11.19
C GLY A 433 -1.74 -3.65 -11.21
N ALA A 434 -1.92 -4.77 -10.55
CA ALA A 434 -3.20 -5.44 -10.43
C ALA A 434 -3.56 -5.62 -8.95
N ALA A 435 -4.84 -5.64 -8.65
CA ALA A 435 -5.30 -5.95 -7.31
C ALA A 435 -6.69 -6.56 -7.28
N CYS A 436 -6.89 -7.51 -6.37
CA CYS A 436 -8.19 -8.03 -5.98
C CYS A 436 -8.53 -7.56 -4.57
N ARG A 437 -9.76 -7.06 -4.37
CA ARG A 437 -10.31 -6.65 -3.06
C ARG A 437 -11.79 -6.96 -3.01
N SER A 438 -12.39 -6.86 -1.82
CA SER A 438 -13.85 -6.93 -1.69
C SER A 438 -14.55 -5.71 -2.31
N SER A 439 -13.94 -4.53 -2.23
CA SER A 439 -14.39 -3.31 -2.91
C SER A 439 -13.62 -3.09 -4.22
N PHE A 440 -14.35 -2.74 -5.29
CA PHE A 440 -13.73 -2.44 -6.59
C PHE A 440 -12.88 -1.16 -6.51
N VAL A 441 -13.33 -0.15 -5.78
CA VAL A 441 -12.57 1.10 -5.61
C VAL A 441 -11.25 0.85 -4.89
N ASP A 442 -11.25 0.01 -3.85
CA ASP A 442 -10.03 -0.37 -3.13
C ASP A 442 -9.07 -1.19 -4.03
N ALA A 443 -9.63 -2.06 -4.88
CA ALA A 443 -8.84 -2.77 -5.88
C ALA A 443 -8.17 -1.81 -6.86
N VAL A 444 -8.91 -0.81 -7.37
CA VAL A 444 -8.38 0.22 -8.28
C VAL A 444 -7.28 1.04 -7.61
N LEU A 445 -7.51 1.52 -6.39
CA LEU A 445 -6.51 2.31 -5.64
C LEU A 445 -5.21 1.53 -5.44
N LYS A 446 -5.31 0.27 -5.02
CA LYS A 446 -4.12 -0.57 -4.85
C LYS A 446 -3.44 -0.87 -6.18
N ALA A 447 -4.17 -1.23 -7.22
CA ALA A 447 -3.63 -1.49 -8.55
C ALA A 447 -2.90 -0.26 -9.12
N PHE A 448 -3.49 0.94 -8.96
CA PHE A 448 -2.87 2.17 -9.41
C PHE A 448 -1.60 2.51 -8.61
N ASN A 449 -1.61 2.34 -7.29
CA ASN A 449 -0.42 2.54 -6.46
C ASN A 449 0.76 1.66 -6.91
N GLU A 450 0.50 0.41 -7.26
CA GLU A 450 1.51 -0.51 -7.78
C GLU A 450 1.99 -0.10 -9.18
N ALA A 451 1.07 0.28 -10.08
CA ALA A 451 1.42 0.76 -11.43
C ALA A 451 2.27 2.04 -11.36
N GLU A 452 1.91 2.98 -10.50
CA GLU A 452 2.62 4.24 -10.29
C GLU A 452 4.02 4.01 -9.70
N PHE A 453 4.13 3.17 -8.68
CA PHE A 453 5.43 2.76 -8.13
C PHE A 453 6.34 2.14 -9.20
N MET A 454 5.79 1.25 -10.00
CA MET A 454 6.53 0.61 -11.10
C MET A 454 6.94 1.63 -12.17
N ALA A 455 6.05 2.55 -12.55
CA ALA A 455 6.34 3.58 -13.56
C ALA A 455 7.48 4.50 -13.09
N MET A 456 7.46 4.93 -11.85
CA MET A 456 8.52 5.76 -11.27
C MET A 456 9.84 4.97 -11.15
N THR A 457 9.82 3.75 -10.66
CA THR A 457 11.02 2.92 -10.53
C THR A 457 11.66 2.65 -11.89
N TRP A 458 10.88 2.30 -12.89
CA TRP A 458 11.40 2.04 -14.24
C TRP A 458 11.82 3.31 -14.97
N HIS A 459 11.30 4.47 -14.59
CA HIS A 459 11.79 5.74 -15.12
C HIS A 459 13.28 5.93 -14.85
N TYR A 460 13.77 5.59 -13.66
CA TYR A 460 15.20 5.62 -13.32
C TYR A 460 16.03 4.55 -14.07
N HIS A 461 15.40 3.50 -14.53
CA HIS A 461 16.03 2.38 -15.25
C HIS A 461 15.75 2.36 -16.75
N ARG A 462 15.22 3.46 -17.31
CA ARG A 462 14.80 3.57 -18.72
C ARG A 462 15.90 3.32 -19.77
N SER A 463 17.16 3.37 -19.36
CA SER A 463 18.33 3.11 -20.24
C SER A 463 18.71 1.62 -20.36
N LYS A 464 17.99 0.70 -19.69
CA LYS A 464 18.28 -0.74 -19.79
C LYS A 464 18.22 -1.25 -21.25
N PRO A 465 19.00 -2.31 -21.59
CA PRO A 465 19.11 -2.81 -22.96
C PRO A 465 17.78 -3.33 -23.49
N LYS A 466 17.68 -3.41 -24.81
CA LYS A 466 16.54 -4.06 -25.49
C LYS A 466 16.50 -5.53 -25.10
N MET A 467 15.29 -6.04 -24.93
CA MET A 467 15.01 -7.45 -24.64
C MET A 467 14.06 -8.01 -25.69
N GLU A 468 14.32 -9.21 -26.15
CA GLU A 468 13.45 -9.95 -27.07
C GLU A 468 12.44 -10.80 -26.28
N MET A 469 11.29 -11.11 -26.90
CA MET A 469 10.21 -11.85 -26.23
C MET A 469 10.67 -13.22 -25.68
N GLY A 470 11.51 -13.92 -26.42
CA GLY A 470 12.04 -15.24 -26.03
C GLY A 470 13.02 -15.21 -24.84
N GLU A 471 13.47 -14.02 -24.43
CA GLU A 471 14.38 -13.82 -23.29
C GLU A 471 13.63 -13.54 -21.99
N ILE A 472 12.29 -13.44 -22.04
CA ILE A 472 11.46 -13.20 -20.86
C ILE A 472 11.39 -14.48 -20.03
N ASP A 473 11.93 -14.41 -18.81
CA ASP A 473 12.00 -15.53 -17.86
C ASP A 473 11.61 -15.16 -16.42
N SER A 474 11.30 -13.89 -16.16
CA SER A 474 11.08 -13.36 -14.82
C SER A 474 10.22 -12.09 -14.84
N PRO A 475 9.64 -11.66 -13.72
CA PRO A 475 8.92 -10.38 -13.62
C PRO A 475 9.78 -9.18 -14.04
N GLU A 476 11.08 -9.18 -13.70
CA GLU A 476 11.99 -8.10 -14.10
C GLU A 476 12.18 -8.06 -15.61
N SER A 477 12.35 -9.21 -16.25
CA SER A 477 12.51 -9.28 -17.72
C SER A 477 11.24 -8.82 -18.44
N HIS A 478 10.04 -9.09 -17.91
CA HIS A 478 8.80 -8.47 -18.39
C HIS A 478 8.85 -6.94 -18.32
N GLY A 479 9.25 -6.37 -17.18
CA GLY A 479 9.40 -4.93 -17.03
C GLY A 479 10.38 -4.33 -18.05
N ILE A 480 11.54 -4.97 -18.24
CA ILE A 480 12.55 -4.53 -19.21
C ILE A 480 11.99 -4.59 -20.64
N PHE A 481 11.26 -5.66 -20.99
CA PHE A 481 10.64 -5.80 -22.31
C PHE A 481 9.69 -4.64 -22.62
N TYR A 482 8.83 -4.28 -21.68
CA TYR A 482 7.85 -3.19 -21.83
C TYR A 482 8.40 -1.78 -21.52
N LEU A 483 9.72 -1.62 -21.31
CA LEU A 483 10.33 -0.30 -21.39
C LEU A 483 10.28 0.27 -22.82
N ASN A 484 10.25 -0.59 -23.84
CA ASN A 484 10.34 -0.18 -25.23
C ASN A 484 8.95 0.10 -25.83
N PRO A 485 8.66 1.32 -26.33
CA PRO A 485 7.39 1.65 -26.98
C PRO A 485 7.00 0.74 -28.14
N LYS A 486 7.97 0.16 -28.85
CA LYS A 486 7.69 -0.79 -29.96
C LYS A 486 6.97 -2.05 -29.49
N ASN A 487 7.12 -2.41 -28.21
CA ASN A 487 6.52 -3.61 -27.63
C ASN A 487 5.08 -3.37 -27.12
N LEU A 488 4.57 -2.13 -27.22
CA LEU A 488 3.17 -1.83 -26.91
C LEU A 488 2.19 -2.65 -27.76
N ALA A 489 2.55 -2.92 -29.02
CA ALA A 489 1.70 -3.67 -29.95
C ALA A 489 1.21 -5.03 -29.39
N TYR A 490 1.95 -5.63 -28.44
CA TYR A 490 1.53 -6.86 -27.78
C TYR A 490 0.38 -6.65 -26.76
N ALA A 491 0.15 -5.40 -26.34
CA ALA A 491 -0.89 -5.02 -25.38
C ALA A 491 -1.98 -4.11 -25.97
N ASP A 492 -1.88 -3.70 -27.25
CA ASP A 492 -2.84 -2.78 -27.89
C ASP A 492 -4.29 -3.23 -27.70
N TRP A 493 -4.57 -4.52 -27.85
CA TRP A 493 -5.91 -5.10 -27.66
C TRP A 493 -6.51 -4.85 -26.27
N LEU A 494 -5.65 -4.67 -25.26
CA LEU A 494 -6.03 -4.39 -23.87
C LEU A 494 -6.17 -2.89 -23.63
N LEU A 495 -5.32 -2.08 -24.28
CA LEU A 495 -5.33 -0.62 -24.18
C LEU A 495 -6.48 0.03 -24.95
N GLU A 496 -7.07 -0.68 -25.93
CA GLU A 496 -8.22 -0.27 -26.73
C GLU A 496 -9.55 -0.76 -26.14
N ALA A 497 -9.59 -1.11 -24.85
CA ALA A 497 -10.80 -1.54 -24.15
C ALA A 497 -11.89 -0.44 -24.19
N GLU A 498 -13.15 -0.84 -24.33
CA GLU A 498 -14.29 0.07 -24.34
C GLU A 498 -14.48 0.73 -22.98
N GLU A 499 -14.74 2.05 -22.99
CA GLU A 499 -14.96 2.82 -21.78
C GLU A 499 -16.35 2.54 -21.18
N SER A 500 -16.42 2.44 -19.86
CA SER A 500 -17.64 2.18 -19.09
C SER A 500 -17.70 3.08 -17.86
N ASP A 501 -18.86 3.66 -17.62
CA ASP A 501 -19.16 4.43 -16.41
C ASP A 501 -19.66 3.55 -15.25
N VAL A 502 -19.68 2.24 -15.42
CA VAL A 502 -20.20 1.31 -14.42
C VAL A 502 -19.07 0.84 -13.52
N ILE A 503 -19.17 1.19 -12.24
CA ILE A 503 -18.34 0.63 -11.17
C ILE A 503 -19.02 -0.62 -10.60
N ARG A 504 -18.25 -1.68 -10.39
CA ARG A 504 -18.76 -2.91 -9.75
C ARG A 504 -19.16 -2.65 -8.31
N GLU A 505 -20.21 -3.35 -7.89
CA GLU A 505 -20.59 -3.44 -6.49
C GLU A 505 -19.56 -4.22 -5.67
N ASP A 506 -19.53 -3.95 -4.37
CA ASP A 506 -18.67 -4.65 -3.43
C ASP A 506 -19.07 -6.12 -3.31
N PHE A 507 -18.08 -7.00 -3.27
CA PHE A 507 -18.28 -8.42 -3.12
C PHE A 507 -18.63 -8.76 -1.67
N LYS A 508 -19.78 -9.43 -1.49
CA LYS A 508 -20.29 -9.90 -0.19
C LYS A 508 -20.38 -11.42 -0.10
N GLY A 509 -19.85 -12.12 -1.12
CA GLY A 509 -19.92 -13.57 -1.19
C GLY A 509 -18.86 -14.27 -0.32
N ASP A 510 -18.98 -15.60 -0.25
CA ASP A 510 -18.01 -16.48 0.38
C ASP A 510 -17.06 -17.05 -0.69
N LEU A 511 -15.80 -17.26 -0.32
CA LEU A 511 -14.76 -17.81 -1.19
C LEU A 511 -14.51 -19.31 -0.98
N GLN A 512 -15.35 -19.99 -0.20
CA GLN A 512 -15.21 -21.44 0.07
C GLN A 512 -15.37 -22.27 -1.21
N TYR A 513 -16.12 -21.79 -2.21
CA TYR A 513 -16.27 -22.47 -3.50
C TYR A 513 -14.94 -22.66 -4.24
N LEU A 514 -13.91 -21.88 -3.93
CA LEU A 514 -12.57 -22.03 -4.49
C LEU A 514 -11.77 -23.17 -3.88
N ASP A 515 -12.32 -23.81 -2.84
CA ASP A 515 -11.72 -24.94 -2.13
C ASP A 515 -10.23 -24.77 -1.79
N PRO A 516 -9.85 -23.66 -1.13
CA PRO A 516 -8.46 -23.37 -0.89
C PRO A 516 -7.82 -24.30 0.14
N VAL A 517 -6.62 -24.78 -0.18
CA VAL A 517 -5.73 -25.49 0.72
C VAL A 517 -4.74 -24.51 1.33
N VAL A 518 -4.66 -24.49 2.65
CA VAL A 518 -3.84 -23.58 3.44
C VAL A 518 -2.66 -24.32 4.05
N VAL A 519 -1.46 -23.82 3.87
CA VAL A 519 -0.23 -24.30 4.51
C VAL A 519 0.36 -23.20 5.35
N ASP A 520 0.58 -23.47 6.64
CA ASP A 520 1.30 -22.54 7.52
C ASP A 520 2.81 -22.68 7.27
N ILE A 521 3.41 -21.67 6.64
CA ILE A 521 4.84 -21.64 6.34
C ILE A 521 5.62 -20.70 7.26
N THR A 522 5.03 -20.28 8.39
CA THR A 522 5.65 -19.38 9.35
C THR A 522 6.98 -19.95 9.85
N PRO A 523 8.09 -19.20 9.74
CA PRO A 523 9.38 -19.62 10.30
C PRO A 523 9.34 -19.70 11.82
N LYS A 524 9.64 -20.88 12.38
CA LYS A 524 9.54 -21.13 13.83
C LYS A 524 10.59 -20.39 14.66
N ASN A 525 11.69 -19.96 14.04
CA ASN A 525 12.84 -19.37 14.74
C ASN A 525 12.72 -17.86 14.98
N HIS A 526 11.63 -17.23 14.55
CA HIS A 526 11.44 -15.78 14.65
C HIS A 526 10.07 -15.47 15.25
N ALA A 527 10.04 -15.19 16.56
CA ALA A 527 8.81 -14.83 17.29
C ALA A 527 8.46 -13.35 17.06
N CYS A 528 8.19 -12.96 15.82
CA CYS A 528 7.81 -11.59 15.47
C CYS A 528 6.30 -11.31 15.57
N GLY A 529 5.49 -12.34 15.78
CA GLY A 529 4.03 -12.27 15.85
C GLY A 529 3.33 -12.31 14.49
N LEU A 530 4.06 -12.32 13.36
CA LEU A 530 3.49 -12.53 12.05
C LEU A 530 3.27 -14.02 11.79
N SER A 531 2.11 -14.35 11.22
CA SER A 531 1.84 -15.64 10.59
C SER A 531 2.04 -15.50 9.09
N VAL A 532 2.77 -16.44 8.46
CA VAL A 532 2.95 -16.50 7.01
C VAL A 532 2.19 -17.70 6.46
N MET A 533 1.18 -17.41 5.65
CA MET A 533 0.28 -18.42 5.12
C MET A 533 0.46 -18.58 3.62
N ARG A 534 0.59 -19.82 3.16
CA ARG A 534 0.55 -20.20 1.76
C ARG A 534 -0.83 -20.73 1.44
N VAL A 535 -1.49 -20.20 0.44
CA VAL A 535 -2.78 -20.67 -0.08
C VAL A 535 -2.61 -21.21 -1.49
N LEU A 536 -3.25 -22.32 -1.79
CA LEU A 536 -3.25 -22.98 -3.09
C LEU A 536 -4.69 -23.38 -3.44
N SER A 537 -5.07 -23.31 -4.70
CA SER A 537 -6.39 -23.78 -5.16
C SER A 537 -6.26 -24.37 -6.57
N GLU A 538 -6.78 -25.59 -6.76
CA GLU A 538 -6.85 -26.24 -8.07
C GLU A 538 -7.87 -25.58 -9.01
N LYS A 539 -8.71 -24.67 -8.49
CA LYS A 539 -9.72 -23.92 -9.24
C LYS A 539 -9.25 -22.57 -9.75
N LEU A 540 -8.04 -22.17 -9.42
CA LEU A 540 -7.44 -20.90 -9.84
C LEU A 540 -6.16 -21.17 -10.63
N MET A 541 -6.01 -20.47 -11.77
CA MET A 541 -4.82 -20.60 -12.60
C MET A 541 -3.66 -19.80 -11.98
N PRO A 542 -2.54 -20.44 -11.61
CA PRO A 542 -1.39 -19.73 -11.09
C PRO A 542 -0.73 -18.90 -12.19
N ILE A 543 -0.16 -17.75 -11.80
CA ILE A 543 0.68 -16.96 -12.71
C ILE A 543 1.99 -17.69 -12.98
N ASN A 544 2.47 -17.62 -14.20
CA ASN A 544 3.77 -18.12 -14.60
C ASN A 544 4.58 -17.01 -15.28
N PHE A 545 5.90 -17.06 -15.12
CA PHE A 545 6.83 -16.16 -15.77
C PHE A 545 7.67 -16.95 -16.78
N GLY A 546 7.82 -16.39 -17.96
CA GLY A 546 8.59 -17.00 -19.04
C GLY A 546 7.74 -17.35 -20.26
N TYR A 547 8.25 -16.94 -21.41
CA TYR A 547 7.61 -17.20 -22.70
C TYR A 547 7.57 -18.71 -22.99
N GLY A 548 6.40 -19.21 -23.35
CA GLY A 548 6.19 -20.63 -23.64
C GLY A 548 5.88 -21.51 -22.41
N ASN A 549 5.83 -20.93 -21.21
CA ASN A 549 5.58 -21.65 -19.96
C ASN A 549 4.14 -21.51 -19.46
N GLU A 550 3.26 -20.93 -20.25
CA GLU A 550 1.88 -20.62 -19.87
C GLU A 550 1.06 -21.89 -19.61
N HIS A 551 0.22 -21.87 -18.58
CA HIS A 551 -0.65 -22.99 -18.18
C HIS A 551 -1.92 -23.12 -19.05
N ARG A 552 -1.77 -23.11 -20.37
CA ARG A 552 -2.89 -23.12 -21.36
C ARG A 552 -3.77 -24.36 -21.29
N GLY A 553 -3.34 -25.42 -20.62
CA GLY A 553 -4.15 -26.63 -20.38
C GLY A 553 -4.97 -26.57 -19.07
N HIS A 554 -4.93 -25.46 -18.36
CA HIS A 554 -5.74 -25.29 -17.14
C HIS A 554 -7.22 -25.13 -17.49
N SER A 555 -8.11 -25.72 -16.66
CA SER A 555 -9.57 -25.70 -16.89
C SER A 555 -10.16 -24.26 -16.96
N ARG A 556 -9.52 -23.29 -16.37
CA ARG A 556 -9.91 -21.87 -16.45
C ARG A 556 -9.74 -21.28 -17.86
N MET A 557 -9.02 -21.93 -18.75
CA MET A 557 -8.86 -21.48 -20.15
C MET A 557 -10.05 -21.90 -21.04
N ASP A 558 -10.92 -22.78 -20.56
CA ASP A 558 -12.12 -23.22 -21.26
C ASP A 558 -13.33 -22.30 -20.99
N MET A 559 -13.17 -21.29 -20.17
CA MET A 559 -14.17 -20.24 -19.86
C MET A 559 -14.10 -19.11 -20.87
#